data_a3eb0c22fb92337ab4aeb929ca459b17
#
_entry.id   a3eb0c22fb92337ab4aeb929ca459b17
#
_cell.length_a   1.000
_cell.length_b   1.000
_cell.length_c   1.000
_cell.angle_alpha   90.00
_cell.angle_beta   90.00
_cell.angle_gamma   90.00
#
_symmetry.space_group_name_H-M   'P 1'
#
loop_
_entity.id
_entity.type
_entity.pdbx_description
1 polymer ?
#
loop_
_entity_poly.entity_id
_entity_poly.type
_entity_poly.pdbx_seq_one_letter_code
_entity_poly.pdbx_strand_id
1 'polypeptide(L)'
;LSWLIYIWEKRYRGGHEISVPNANLFQQTSAFFYLFRVEVLSTSFMSLKEQKALFVILEAHFGGCFGKRARKYFIHEQMKIESLCLKTAIFIMKEIRRNFTQHHFNYQEIHLCRFLSTHMNSLLDGQAWLPAHKQEQTLAARYQQTWHRLQKLIRLLKRLYPVFTSVKERELTSCYFYHILDLFNPILYEKKYIICLLTDFPPEKEQALGQSIKSYFSEKKNITIIHGKPTYQLHQVHLLIVNHLFQMNVALSSKTVVYLPEELSPAFFEKVEANLP
;
A
#
# COMPACT_ATOMS: atom_id res chain seq x y z
N LEU A 1 -14.85 13.97 16.04
CA LEU A 1 -15.02 15.27 15.40
C LEU A 1 -15.32 16.37 16.43
N SER A 2 -16.33 16.21 17.27
CA SER A 2 -16.75 17.21 18.29
C SER A 2 -15.60 17.64 19.21
N TRP A 3 -14.73 16.70 19.61
CA TRP A 3 -13.57 16.99 20.45
C TRP A 3 -12.51 17.82 19.74
N LEU A 4 -12.25 17.56 18.46
CA LEU A 4 -11.34 18.37 17.65
C LEU A 4 -11.87 19.80 17.47
N ILE A 5 -13.16 19.94 17.20
CA ILE A 5 -13.80 21.26 17.08
C ILE A 5 -13.69 22.02 18.41
N TYR A 6 -13.94 21.35 19.54
CA TYR A 6 -13.80 21.95 20.87
C TYR A 6 -12.38 22.43 21.16
N ILE A 7 -11.35 21.61 20.87
CA ILE A 7 -9.94 22.03 21.04
C ILE A 7 -9.65 23.25 20.16
N TRP A 8 -10.14 23.23 18.94
CA TRP A 8 -9.91 24.31 17.99
C TRP A 8 -10.56 25.61 18.44
N GLU A 9 -11.78 25.57 18.94
CA GLU A 9 -12.46 26.72 19.52
C GLU A 9 -11.75 27.27 20.76
N LYS A 10 -11.27 26.39 21.64
CA LYS A 10 -10.49 26.79 22.82
C LYS A 10 -9.20 27.51 22.41
N ARG A 11 -8.50 26.99 21.40
CA ARG A 11 -7.31 27.60 20.85
C ARG A 11 -7.60 28.97 20.25
N TYR A 12 -8.66 29.09 19.45
CA TYR A 12 -9.08 30.34 18.84
C TYR A 12 -9.45 31.39 19.88
N ARG A 13 -10.21 31.03 20.91
CA ARG A 13 -10.53 31.91 22.04
C ARG A 13 -9.28 32.33 22.83
N GLY A 14 -8.24 31.53 22.84
CA GLY A 14 -6.95 31.86 23.41
C GLY A 14 -6.08 32.78 22.56
N GLY A 15 -6.60 33.29 21.43
CA GLY A 15 -5.86 34.21 20.54
C GLY A 15 -4.88 33.52 19.60
N HIS A 16 -4.91 32.19 19.49
CA HIS A 16 -4.02 31.43 18.60
C HIS A 16 -4.70 31.20 17.25
N GLU A 17 -4.50 32.12 16.32
CA GLU A 17 -4.93 31.92 14.93
C GLU A 17 -4.04 30.89 14.20
N ILE A 18 -4.64 30.16 13.23
CA ILE A 18 -3.91 29.20 12.43
C ILE A 18 -3.40 29.87 11.15
N SER A 19 -2.11 29.76 10.94
CA SER A 19 -1.48 29.94 9.65
C SER A 19 -1.40 28.57 8.97
N VAL A 20 -2.26 28.33 7.99
CA VAL A 20 -2.16 27.11 7.16
C VAL A 20 -1.13 27.38 6.06
N PRO A 21 0.05 26.72 6.06
CA PRO A 21 0.98 26.81 4.96
C PRO A 21 0.29 26.42 3.66
N ASN A 22 0.55 27.15 2.58
CA ASN A 22 -0.08 26.88 1.29
C ASN A 22 -1.62 26.99 1.25
N ALA A 23 -2.23 27.75 2.17
CA ALA A 23 -3.69 27.95 2.20
C ALA A 23 -4.27 28.37 0.82
N ASN A 24 -3.45 29.00 -0.04
CA ASN A 24 -3.80 29.36 -1.41
C ASN A 24 -4.17 28.17 -2.30
N LEU A 25 -3.67 26.97 -1.99
CA LEU A 25 -4.03 25.74 -2.70
C LEU A 25 -5.45 25.25 -2.38
N PHE A 26 -6.07 25.84 -1.35
CA PHE A 26 -7.36 25.40 -0.79
C PHE A 26 -8.38 26.54 -0.68
N GLN A 27 -8.17 27.65 -1.39
CA GLN A 27 -8.94 28.90 -1.18
C GLN A 27 -10.40 28.87 -1.63
N GLN A 28 -10.84 27.83 -2.34
CA GLN A 28 -12.21 27.81 -2.85
C GLN A 28 -13.20 27.22 -1.85
N THR A 29 -14.33 27.92 -1.69
CA THR A 29 -15.46 27.49 -0.87
C THR A 29 -16.30 26.46 -1.61
N SER A 30 -16.28 25.22 -1.14
CA SER A 30 -17.09 24.15 -1.69
C SER A 30 -18.51 24.15 -1.10
N ALA A 31 -19.47 23.57 -1.83
CA ALA A 31 -20.81 23.29 -1.27
C ALA A 31 -20.72 22.40 0.00
N PHE A 32 -19.71 21.52 0.06
CA PHE A 32 -19.44 20.67 1.21
C PHE A 32 -18.96 21.47 2.42
N PHE A 33 -18.18 22.53 2.21
CA PHE A 33 -17.84 23.49 3.28
C PHE A 33 -19.08 24.20 3.84
N TYR A 34 -20.03 24.60 2.99
CA TYR A 34 -21.28 25.20 3.47
C TYR A 34 -22.10 24.26 4.34
N LEU A 35 -22.23 23.00 3.93
CA LEU A 35 -22.90 21.98 4.75
C LEU A 35 -22.18 21.75 6.07
N PHE A 36 -20.85 21.64 6.05
CA PHE A 36 -20.03 21.51 7.24
C PHE A 36 -20.23 22.72 8.17
N ARG A 37 -20.25 23.92 7.63
CA ARG A 37 -20.47 25.15 8.40
C ARG A 37 -21.85 25.18 9.05
N VAL A 38 -22.89 24.83 8.31
CA VAL A 38 -24.28 24.85 8.80
C VAL A 38 -24.54 23.74 9.82
N GLU A 39 -24.11 22.51 9.53
CA GLU A 39 -24.43 21.35 10.36
C GLU A 39 -23.46 21.15 11.52
N VAL A 40 -22.18 21.53 11.36
CA VAL A 40 -21.14 21.23 12.34
C VAL A 40 -20.66 22.46 13.10
N LEU A 41 -20.59 23.62 12.45
CA LEU A 41 -20.08 24.86 13.03
C LEU A 41 -21.16 25.95 13.26
N SER A 42 -22.42 25.58 13.19
CA SER A 42 -23.56 26.54 13.33
C SER A 42 -23.52 27.43 14.58
N THR A 43 -22.88 26.93 15.65
CA THR A 43 -22.72 27.65 16.93
C THR A 43 -21.29 28.15 17.17
N SER A 44 -20.42 28.03 16.18
CA SER A 44 -18.99 28.36 16.35
C SER A 44 -18.75 29.87 16.28
N PHE A 45 -17.97 30.39 17.24
CA PHE A 45 -17.47 31.78 17.27
C PHE A 45 -16.23 32.03 16.41
N MET A 46 -15.77 31.02 15.69
CA MET A 46 -14.57 31.13 14.86
C MET A 46 -14.79 32.02 13.64
N SER A 47 -13.76 32.74 13.22
CA SER A 47 -13.76 33.50 11.97
C SER A 47 -13.96 32.58 10.76
N LEU A 48 -14.46 33.11 9.65
CA LEU A 48 -14.63 32.34 8.39
C LEU A 48 -13.29 31.73 7.91
N LYS A 49 -12.19 32.43 8.14
CA LYS A 49 -10.83 31.98 7.83
C LYS A 49 -10.45 30.71 8.60
N GLU A 50 -10.70 30.73 9.89
CA GLU A 50 -10.44 29.61 10.80
C GLU A 50 -11.36 28.41 10.49
N GLN A 51 -12.64 28.67 10.19
CA GLN A 51 -13.59 27.63 9.79
C GLN A 51 -13.14 26.93 8.51
N LYS A 52 -12.64 27.68 7.52
CA LYS A 52 -12.06 27.12 6.28
C LYS A 52 -10.80 26.31 6.55
N ALA A 53 -9.89 26.84 7.39
CA ALA A 53 -8.66 26.13 7.75
C ALA A 53 -8.97 24.79 8.43
N LEU A 54 -9.88 24.79 9.40
CA LEU A 54 -10.35 23.57 10.05
C LEU A 54 -10.94 22.57 9.07
N PHE A 55 -11.78 23.03 8.15
CA PHE A 55 -12.40 22.18 7.13
C PHE A 55 -11.36 21.51 6.23
N VAL A 56 -10.39 22.28 5.73
CA VAL A 56 -9.32 21.76 4.88
C VAL A 56 -8.47 20.71 5.61
N ILE A 57 -8.17 20.96 6.88
CA ILE A 57 -7.42 19.99 7.70
C ILE A 57 -8.24 18.71 7.91
N LEU A 58 -9.55 18.82 8.14
CA LEU A 58 -10.43 17.67 8.28
C LEU A 58 -10.55 16.88 6.96
N GLU A 59 -10.67 17.56 5.81
CA GLU A 59 -10.64 16.91 4.51
C GLU A 59 -9.32 16.18 4.27
N ALA A 60 -8.19 16.81 4.59
CA ALA A 60 -6.88 16.22 4.44
C ALA A 60 -6.69 14.98 5.32
N HIS A 61 -7.12 15.03 6.58
CA HIS A 61 -6.92 13.92 7.52
C HIS A 61 -7.95 12.80 7.37
N PHE A 62 -9.19 13.13 7.09
CA PHE A 62 -10.30 12.19 7.11
C PHE A 62 -10.95 11.91 5.75
N GLY A 63 -10.50 12.57 4.67
CA GLY A 63 -11.08 12.39 3.33
C GLY A 63 -11.08 10.93 2.86
N GLY A 64 -10.05 10.16 3.22
CA GLY A 64 -9.99 8.73 2.96
C GLY A 64 -10.98 7.88 3.76
N CYS A 65 -11.51 8.42 4.87
CA CYS A 65 -12.48 7.74 5.75
C CYS A 65 -13.93 8.11 5.45
N PHE A 66 -14.18 9.02 4.53
CA PHE A 66 -15.53 9.46 4.18
C PHE A 66 -16.40 8.31 3.64
N GLY A 67 -17.69 8.32 3.97
CA GLY A 67 -18.67 7.43 3.37
C GLY A 67 -18.77 7.62 1.84
N LYS A 68 -19.28 6.64 1.12
CA LYS A 68 -19.31 6.61 -0.37
C LYS A 68 -19.86 7.91 -0.99
N ARG A 69 -20.94 8.47 -0.43
CA ARG A 69 -21.57 9.71 -0.91
C ARG A 69 -20.65 10.92 -0.71
N ALA A 70 -20.06 11.05 0.47
CA ALA A 70 -19.16 12.16 0.81
C ALA A 70 -17.86 12.11 -0.04
N ARG A 71 -17.32 10.90 -0.32
CA ARG A 71 -16.16 10.75 -1.21
C ARG A 71 -16.43 11.28 -2.62
N LYS A 72 -17.61 11.00 -3.18
CA LYS A 72 -18.00 11.54 -4.50
C LYS A 72 -18.01 13.06 -4.51
N TYR A 73 -18.60 13.67 -3.48
CA TYR A 73 -18.60 15.12 -3.33
C TYR A 73 -17.18 15.66 -3.18
N PHE A 74 -16.37 15.06 -2.32
CA PHE A 74 -14.99 15.47 -2.12
C PHE A 74 -14.18 15.46 -3.43
N ILE A 75 -14.22 14.35 -4.19
CA ILE A 75 -13.55 14.26 -5.49
C ILE A 75 -14.09 15.32 -6.47
N HIS A 76 -15.42 15.47 -6.54
CA HIS A 76 -16.04 16.42 -7.45
C HIS A 76 -15.64 17.87 -7.15
N GLU A 77 -15.60 18.27 -5.88
CA GLU A 77 -15.13 19.60 -5.50
C GLU A 77 -13.65 19.80 -5.85
N GLN A 78 -12.80 18.80 -5.60
CA GLN A 78 -11.40 18.87 -5.99
C GLN A 78 -11.20 18.93 -7.51
N MET A 79 -12.11 18.35 -8.30
CA MET A 79 -12.15 18.50 -9.77
C MET A 79 -12.50 19.92 -10.18
N LYS A 80 -13.53 20.52 -9.58
CA LYS A 80 -13.97 21.89 -9.90
C LYS A 80 -12.88 22.94 -9.70
N ILE A 81 -12.08 22.77 -8.63
CA ILE A 81 -10.99 23.69 -8.32
C ILE A 81 -9.69 23.33 -9.04
N GLU A 82 -9.73 22.33 -9.92
CA GLU A 82 -8.54 21.81 -10.61
C GLU A 82 -7.37 21.49 -9.66
N SER A 83 -7.70 20.94 -8.49
CA SER A 83 -6.76 20.70 -7.40
C SER A 83 -5.49 20.00 -7.85
N LEU A 84 -4.35 20.57 -7.47
CA LEU A 84 -3.05 19.93 -7.70
C LEU A 84 -2.95 18.59 -6.99
N CYS A 85 -3.50 18.49 -5.78
CA CYS A 85 -3.53 17.25 -5.00
C CYS A 85 -4.30 16.14 -5.74
N LEU A 86 -5.42 16.47 -6.39
CA LEU A 86 -6.18 15.52 -7.18
C LEU A 86 -5.42 15.11 -8.45
N LYS A 87 -4.85 16.07 -9.18
CA LYS A 87 -4.05 15.80 -10.38
C LYS A 87 -2.89 14.85 -10.06
N THR A 88 -2.20 15.09 -8.95
CA THR A 88 -1.08 14.25 -8.50
C THR A 88 -1.54 12.88 -7.95
N ALA A 89 -2.68 12.81 -7.26
CA ALA A 89 -3.26 11.54 -6.81
C ALA A 89 -3.65 10.64 -8.00
N ILE A 90 -4.29 11.21 -9.03
CA ILE A 90 -4.61 10.50 -10.28
C ILE A 90 -3.34 10.04 -10.99
N PHE A 91 -2.32 10.90 -11.06
CA PHE A 91 -1.02 10.55 -11.64
C PHE A 91 -0.40 9.33 -10.93
N ILE A 92 -0.32 9.37 -9.60
CA ILE A 92 0.23 8.28 -8.79
C ILE A 92 -0.55 6.97 -9.00
N MET A 93 -1.87 7.03 -9.00
CA MET A 93 -2.70 5.84 -9.23
C MET A 93 -2.46 5.23 -10.62
N LYS A 94 -2.30 6.06 -11.66
CA LYS A 94 -1.94 5.59 -13.00
C LYS A 94 -0.57 4.93 -13.02
N GLU A 95 0.41 5.52 -12.35
CA GLU A 95 1.78 4.96 -12.28
C GLU A 95 1.84 3.70 -11.42
N ILE A 96 1.08 3.59 -10.32
CA ILE A 96 0.94 2.35 -9.57
C ILE A 96 0.37 1.26 -10.48
N ARG A 97 -0.71 1.54 -11.20
CA ARG A 97 -1.28 0.59 -12.16
C ARG A 97 -0.25 0.13 -13.20
N ARG A 98 0.57 1.02 -13.69
CA ARG A 98 1.58 0.77 -14.72
C ARG A 98 2.75 -0.09 -14.21
N ASN A 99 3.18 0.16 -12.97
CA ASN A 99 4.33 -0.51 -12.36
C ASN A 99 3.95 -1.85 -11.67
N PHE A 100 2.65 -2.09 -11.42
CA PHE A 100 2.13 -3.25 -10.74
C PHE A 100 0.99 -3.91 -11.57
N THR A 101 1.28 -4.23 -12.83
CA THR A 101 0.30 -4.59 -13.87
C THR A 101 -0.25 -6.02 -13.80
N GLN A 102 0.27 -6.88 -12.93
CA GLN A 102 -0.08 -8.31 -12.93
C GLN A 102 -1.49 -8.63 -12.42
N HIS A 103 -2.21 -7.65 -11.88
CA HIS A 103 -3.54 -7.84 -11.31
C HIS A 103 -4.52 -6.77 -11.80
N HIS A 104 -5.79 -7.17 -11.99
CA HIS A 104 -6.87 -6.23 -12.23
C HIS A 104 -7.13 -5.43 -10.96
N PHE A 105 -6.67 -4.18 -10.93
CA PHE A 105 -6.98 -3.27 -9.83
C PHE A 105 -8.43 -2.83 -9.94
N ASN A 106 -9.22 -3.18 -8.97
CA ASN A 106 -10.54 -2.60 -8.81
C ASN A 106 -10.39 -1.23 -8.13
N TYR A 107 -10.09 -0.20 -8.93
CA TYR A 107 -9.97 1.17 -8.43
C TYR A 107 -11.32 1.65 -7.92
N GLN A 108 -11.42 1.78 -6.62
CA GLN A 108 -12.55 2.40 -5.98
C GLN A 108 -12.23 3.86 -5.63
N GLU A 109 -13.27 4.69 -5.54
CA GLU A 109 -13.15 6.09 -5.11
C GLU A 109 -12.41 6.25 -3.77
N ILE A 110 -12.48 5.23 -2.90
CA ILE A 110 -11.78 5.24 -1.61
C ILE A 110 -10.25 5.34 -1.76
N HIS A 111 -9.68 4.65 -2.72
CA HIS A 111 -8.23 4.68 -2.94
C HIS A 111 -7.79 6.05 -3.44
N LEU A 112 -8.55 6.64 -4.38
CA LEU A 112 -8.28 8.00 -4.85
C LEU A 112 -8.35 9.01 -3.71
N CYS A 113 -9.38 8.91 -2.84
CA CYS A 113 -9.50 9.79 -1.67
C CYS A 113 -8.32 9.63 -0.70
N ARG A 114 -7.82 8.41 -0.49
CA ARG A 114 -6.64 8.18 0.38
C ARG A 114 -5.38 8.83 -0.16
N PHE A 115 -5.08 8.67 -1.45
CA PHE A 115 -3.94 9.35 -2.08
C PHE A 115 -4.12 10.87 -2.08
N LEU A 116 -5.33 11.35 -2.36
CA LEU A 116 -5.67 12.77 -2.30
C LEU A 116 -5.43 13.34 -0.90
N SER A 117 -5.96 12.68 0.14
CA SER A 117 -5.74 13.07 1.56
C SER A 117 -4.26 13.08 1.92
N THR A 118 -3.49 12.06 1.50
CA THR A 118 -2.04 12.03 1.73
C THR A 118 -1.34 13.23 1.09
N HIS A 119 -1.71 13.60 -0.13
CA HIS A 119 -1.13 14.76 -0.82
C HIS A 119 -1.51 16.07 -0.13
N MET A 120 -2.77 16.21 0.28
CA MET A 120 -3.23 17.40 1.02
C MET A 120 -2.46 17.54 2.34
N ASN A 121 -2.36 16.48 3.14
CA ASN A 121 -1.60 16.49 4.39
C ASN A 121 -0.13 16.83 4.16
N SER A 122 0.49 16.24 3.15
CA SER A 122 1.89 16.49 2.82
C SER A 122 2.15 17.96 2.47
N LEU A 123 1.19 18.63 1.83
CA LEU A 123 1.31 20.05 1.48
C LEU A 123 0.95 20.99 2.62
N LEU A 124 0.09 20.56 3.56
CA LEU A 124 -0.29 21.35 4.72
C LEU A 124 0.79 21.35 5.80
N ASP A 125 1.30 20.16 6.15
CA ASP A 125 2.18 19.98 7.30
C ASP A 125 3.66 19.84 6.90
N GLY A 126 3.97 19.72 5.61
CA GLY A 126 5.30 19.36 5.11
C GLY A 126 5.71 17.93 5.49
N GLN A 127 4.81 17.18 6.12
CA GLN A 127 5.01 15.81 6.56
C GLN A 127 3.85 14.94 6.08
N ALA A 128 4.16 13.74 5.62
CA ALA A 128 3.13 12.76 5.37
C ALA A 128 2.72 12.11 6.71
N TRP A 129 1.43 12.15 7.02
CA TRP A 129 0.92 11.55 8.26
C TRP A 129 1.06 10.03 8.21
N LEU A 130 1.86 9.48 9.11
CA LEU A 130 2.13 8.06 9.23
C LEU A 130 1.50 7.46 10.47
N PRO A 131 0.84 6.29 10.35
CA PRO A 131 0.68 5.42 11.49
C PRO A 131 2.08 4.95 11.94
N ALA A 132 2.33 5.03 13.22
CA ALA A 132 3.58 4.79 13.97
C ALA A 132 4.78 4.13 13.24
N HIS A 133 5.90 4.85 13.19
CA HIS A 133 7.18 4.52 12.54
C HIS A 133 7.83 3.14 12.83
N LYS A 134 7.37 2.39 13.83
CA LYS A 134 8.04 1.14 14.26
C LYS A 134 7.97 -0.01 13.24
N GLN A 135 6.98 -0.03 12.35
CA GLN A 135 6.80 -1.12 11.38
C GLN A 135 7.47 -0.86 10.03
N GLU A 136 7.90 0.37 9.76
CA GLU A 136 8.40 0.77 8.46
C GLU A 136 9.68 0.02 8.04
N GLN A 137 10.65 -0.12 8.94
CA GLN A 137 11.89 -0.83 8.67
C GLN A 137 11.62 -2.31 8.36
N THR A 138 10.70 -2.91 9.09
CA THR A 138 10.29 -4.30 8.89
C THR A 138 9.59 -4.47 7.53
N LEU A 139 8.71 -3.53 7.15
CA LEU A 139 8.04 -3.56 5.85
C LEU A 139 9.02 -3.35 4.69
N ALA A 140 9.92 -2.39 4.81
CA ALA A 140 10.95 -2.13 3.79
C ALA A 140 11.90 -3.33 3.62
N ALA A 141 12.25 -4.01 4.71
CA ALA A 141 13.07 -5.22 4.66
C ALA A 141 12.31 -6.40 4.03
N ARG A 142 11.02 -6.55 4.37
CA ARG A 142 10.18 -7.65 3.88
C ARG A 142 9.77 -7.50 2.41
N TYR A 143 9.53 -6.26 1.95
CA TYR A 143 9.01 -5.95 0.61
C TYR A 143 9.97 -5.03 -0.15
N GLN A 144 11.21 -5.48 -0.31
CA GLN A 144 12.30 -4.67 -0.86
C GLN A 144 12.04 -4.16 -2.28
N GLN A 145 11.54 -5.03 -3.17
CA GLN A 145 11.29 -4.65 -4.57
C GLN A 145 10.11 -3.69 -4.68
N THR A 146 9.02 -3.95 -3.97
CA THR A 146 7.86 -3.06 -3.92
C THR A 146 8.24 -1.71 -3.35
N TRP A 147 8.99 -1.70 -2.24
CA TRP A 147 9.50 -0.49 -1.62
C TRP A 147 10.36 0.35 -2.57
N HIS A 148 11.30 -0.30 -3.24
CA HIS A 148 12.17 0.38 -4.21
C HIS A 148 11.40 0.94 -5.42
N ARG A 149 10.39 0.22 -5.93
CA ARG A 149 9.51 0.73 -6.99
C ARG A 149 8.75 1.97 -6.54
N LEU A 150 8.22 1.96 -5.31
CA LEU A 150 7.55 3.13 -4.74
C LEU A 150 8.48 4.33 -4.58
N GLN A 151 9.69 4.13 -4.10
CA GLN A 151 10.69 5.20 -4.02
C GLN A 151 10.97 5.83 -5.39
N LYS A 152 11.15 5.01 -6.43
CA LYS A 152 11.31 5.52 -7.82
C LYS A 152 10.12 6.37 -8.25
N LEU A 153 8.92 5.92 -7.94
CA LEU A 153 7.68 6.62 -8.27
C LEU A 153 7.56 7.96 -7.54
N ILE A 154 7.95 8.02 -6.26
CA ILE A 154 7.93 9.25 -5.49
C ILE A 154 9.00 10.24 -5.98
N ARG A 155 10.19 9.76 -6.36
CA ARG A 155 11.19 10.63 -7.02
C ARG A 155 10.68 11.21 -8.32
N LEU A 156 9.94 10.43 -9.10
CA LEU A 156 9.27 10.91 -10.31
C LEU A 156 8.21 11.97 -9.97
N LEU A 157 7.37 11.73 -8.95
CA LEU A 157 6.38 12.70 -8.47
C LEU A 157 7.05 14.03 -8.10
N LYS A 158 8.10 13.99 -7.29
CA LYS A 158 8.83 15.19 -6.85
C LYS A 158 9.47 15.95 -8.00
N ARG A 159 9.95 15.24 -9.02
CA ARG A 159 10.53 15.85 -10.23
C ARG A 159 9.46 16.58 -11.04
N LEU A 160 8.29 15.96 -11.24
CA LEU A 160 7.20 16.53 -12.02
C LEU A 160 6.41 17.60 -11.27
N TYR A 161 6.37 17.49 -9.94
CA TYR A 161 5.61 18.38 -9.07
C TYR A 161 6.49 18.89 -7.94
N PRO A 162 7.27 19.97 -8.16
CA PRO A 162 8.25 20.50 -7.21
C PRO A 162 7.69 20.87 -5.82
N VAL A 163 6.39 21.11 -5.72
CA VAL A 163 5.70 21.39 -4.46
C VAL A 163 5.89 20.28 -3.41
N PHE A 164 6.14 19.04 -3.85
CA PHE A 164 6.41 17.90 -2.97
C PHE A 164 7.89 17.75 -2.58
N THR A 165 8.79 18.62 -3.01
CA THR A 165 10.23 18.49 -2.71
C THR A 165 10.53 18.61 -1.21
N SER A 166 9.77 19.42 -0.48
CA SER A 166 9.90 19.60 0.98
C SER A 166 9.50 18.36 1.78
N VAL A 167 8.62 17.50 1.24
CA VAL A 167 8.13 16.30 1.93
C VAL A 167 9.23 15.22 1.89
N LYS A 168 9.48 14.55 3.01
CA LYS A 168 10.49 13.47 3.05
C LYS A 168 10.06 12.29 2.18
N GLU A 169 10.97 11.81 1.32
CA GLU A 169 10.73 10.67 0.42
C GLU A 169 10.27 9.44 1.18
N ARG A 170 10.91 9.17 2.30
CA ARG A 170 10.62 8.02 3.15
C ARG A 170 9.18 8.04 3.67
N GLU A 171 8.71 9.18 4.14
CA GLU A 171 7.35 9.35 4.67
C GLU A 171 6.28 9.09 3.60
N LEU A 172 6.44 9.68 2.41
CA LEU A 172 5.53 9.40 1.29
C LEU A 172 5.58 7.94 0.86
N THR A 173 6.77 7.31 0.87
CA THR A 173 6.92 5.90 0.53
C THR A 173 6.12 5.03 1.48
N SER A 174 6.20 5.29 2.78
CA SER A 174 5.46 4.56 3.80
C SER A 174 3.95 4.72 3.64
N CYS A 175 3.46 5.96 3.46
CA CYS A 175 2.04 6.21 3.23
C CYS A 175 1.52 5.46 2.00
N TYR A 176 2.26 5.53 0.90
CA TYR A 176 1.86 4.84 -0.34
C TYR A 176 1.92 3.33 -0.21
N PHE A 177 2.89 2.81 0.56
CA PHE A 177 2.96 1.39 0.83
C PHE A 177 1.71 0.89 1.57
N TYR A 178 1.25 1.60 2.60
CA TYR A 178 -0.01 1.26 3.26
C TYR A 178 -1.22 1.33 2.33
N HIS A 179 -1.29 2.31 1.45
CA HIS A 179 -2.37 2.38 0.46
C HIS A 179 -2.32 1.21 -0.55
N ILE A 180 -1.12 0.74 -0.88
CA ILE A 180 -0.92 -0.41 -1.77
C ILE A 180 -1.38 -1.71 -1.13
N LEU A 181 -1.19 -1.90 0.19
CA LEU A 181 -1.68 -3.10 0.89
C LEU A 181 -3.18 -3.33 0.72
N ASP A 182 -3.95 -2.26 0.58
CA ASP A 182 -5.38 -2.35 0.31
C ASP A 182 -5.73 -2.63 -1.16
N LEU A 183 -4.78 -2.39 -2.07
CA LEU A 183 -4.99 -2.58 -3.51
C LEU A 183 -4.62 -4.00 -3.96
N PHE A 184 -3.53 -4.55 -3.44
CA PHE A 184 -3.03 -5.87 -3.80
C PHE A 184 -2.04 -6.41 -2.77
N ASN A 185 -1.75 -7.71 -2.87
CA ASN A 185 -0.72 -8.33 -2.04
C ASN A 185 0.69 -8.01 -2.61
N PRO A 186 1.51 -7.20 -1.93
CA PRO A 186 2.83 -6.79 -2.43
C PRO A 186 3.82 -7.94 -2.56
N ILE A 187 3.60 -9.08 -1.88
CA ILE A 187 4.46 -10.26 -1.98
C ILE A 187 4.60 -10.75 -3.43
N LEU A 188 3.58 -10.55 -4.25
CA LEU A 188 3.55 -10.98 -5.66
C LEU A 188 4.56 -10.22 -6.53
N TYR A 189 5.10 -9.12 -6.04
CA TYR A 189 6.09 -8.28 -6.72
C TYR A 189 7.50 -8.42 -6.16
N GLU A 190 7.65 -9.25 -5.12
CA GLU A 190 8.94 -9.60 -4.55
C GLU A 190 9.64 -10.69 -5.36
N LYS A 191 10.88 -11.00 -5.00
CA LYS A 191 11.68 -12.05 -5.65
C LYS A 191 10.86 -13.33 -5.75
N LYS A 192 10.74 -13.85 -6.98
CA LYS A 192 10.00 -15.06 -7.26
C LYS A 192 10.87 -16.28 -6.99
N TYR A 193 10.37 -17.20 -6.19
CA TYR A 193 10.99 -18.49 -5.94
C TYR A 193 10.23 -19.59 -6.66
N ILE A 194 10.93 -20.45 -7.36
CA ILE A 194 10.36 -21.60 -8.07
C ILE A 194 10.71 -22.86 -7.32
N ILE A 195 9.69 -23.55 -6.82
CA ILE A 195 9.79 -24.85 -6.16
C ILE A 195 9.27 -25.91 -7.13
N CYS A 196 10.05 -26.95 -7.35
CA CYS A 196 9.61 -28.08 -8.14
C CYS A 196 9.27 -29.26 -7.24
N LEU A 197 8.07 -29.81 -7.42
CA LEU A 197 7.65 -31.05 -6.79
C LEU A 197 8.00 -32.22 -7.71
N LEU A 198 8.81 -33.12 -7.21
CA LEU A 198 9.15 -34.38 -7.87
C LEU A 198 8.67 -35.52 -6.98
N THR A 199 7.44 -35.93 -7.19
CA THR A 199 6.79 -36.99 -6.41
C THR A 199 6.27 -38.09 -7.33
N ASP A 200 6.03 -39.26 -6.76
CA ASP A 200 5.32 -40.37 -7.38
C ASP A 200 3.82 -40.38 -7.03
N PHE A 201 3.34 -39.28 -6.45
CA PHE A 201 1.93 -39.14 -6.10
C PHE A 201 1.03 -39.03 -7.32
N PRO A 202 -0.22 -39.47 -7.22
CA PRO A 202 -1.23 -39.14 -8.21
C PRO A 202 -1.34 -37.62 -8.40
N PRO A 203 -1.69 -37.14 -9.62
CA PRO A 203 -1.72 -35.70 -9.95
C PRO A 203 -2.54 -34.85 -8.98
N GLU A 204 -3.70 -35.37 -8.52
CA GLU A 204 -4.55 -34.66 -7.57
C GLU A 204 -3.86 -34.45 -6.22
N LYS A 205 -3.16 -35.47 -5.72
CA LYS A 205 -2.44 -35.40 -4.45
C LYS A 205 -1.24 -34.45 -4.56
N GLU A 206 -0.50 -34.50 -5.66
CA GLU A 206 0.60 -33.57 -5.93
C GLU A 206 0.12 -32.12 -6.06
N GLN A 207 -1.01 -31.89 -6.72
CA GLN A 207 -1.63 -30.56 -6.82
C GLN A 207 -2.08 -30.04 -5.46
N ALA A 208 -2.71 -30.88 -4.62
CA ALA A 208 -3.10 -30.52 -3.26
C ALA A 208 -1.90 -30.15 -2.40
N LEU A 209 -0.81 -30.91 -2.51
CA LEU A 209 0.47 -30.61 -1.85
C LEU A 209 1.01 -29.22 -2.30
N GLY A 210 1.03 -28.99 -3.60
CA GLY A 210 1.47 -27.71 -4.17
C GLY A 210 0.64 -26.53 -3.68
N GLN A 211 -0.67 -26.70 -3.57
CA GLN A 211 -1.57 -25.68 -3.01
C GLN A 211 -1.31 -25.42 -1.53
N SER A 212 -1.08 -26.47 -0.74
CA SER A 212 -0.77 -26.34 0.69
C SER A 212 0.53 -25.55 0.90
N ILE A 213 1.58 -25.87 0.13
CA ILE A 213 2.84 -25.11 0.17
C ILE A 213 2.63 -23.66 -0.23
N LYS A 214 1.95 -23.43 -1.34
CA LYS A 214 1.66 -22.07 -1.82
C LYS A 214 0.84 -21.25 -0.83
N SER A 215 -0.15 -21.88 -0.17
CA SER A 215 -0.98 -21.25 0.84
C SER A 215 -0.17 -20.83 2.08
N TYR A 216 0.70 -21.70 2.57
CA TYR A 216 1.57 -21.41 3.72
C TYR A 216 2.48 -20.19 3.48
N PHE A 217 2.99 -20.05 2.25
CA PHE A 217 3.89 -18.95 1.88
C PHE A 217 3.19 -17.74 1.28
N SER A 218 1.87 -17.76 1.11
CA SER A 218 1.11 -16.71 0.39
C SER A 218 1.33 -15.29 0.93
N GLU A 219 1.63 -15.16 2.22
CA GLU A 219 1.93 -13.88 2.87
C GLU A 219 3.41 -13.67 3.19
N LYS A 220 4.25 -14.67 2.94
CA LYS A 220 5.66 -14.66 3.32
C LYS A 220 6.61 -14.51 2.13
N LYS A 221 6.39 -15.27 1.07
CA LYS A 221 7.27 -15.35 -0.10
C LYS A 221 6.47 -15.53 -1.39
N ASN A 222 6.97 -14.95 -2.48
CA ASN A 222 6.40 -15.13 -3.82
C ASN A 222 6.85 -16.48 -4.38
N ILE A 223 6.00 -17.51 -4.25
CA ILE A 223 6.32 -18.87 -4.63
C ILE A 223 5.49 -19.30 -5.84
N THR A 224 6.16 -19.94 -6.78
CA THR A 224 5.55 -20.69 -7.88
C THR A 224 5.90 -22.16 -7.73
N ILE A 225 4.88 -23.02 -7.79
CA ILE A 225 5.05 -24.47 -7.77
C ILE A 225 5.03 -24.98 -9.21
N ILE A 226 5.99 -25.84 -9.55
CA ILE A 226 6.04 -26.61 -10.79
C ILE A 226 5.88 -28.08 -10.44
N HIS A 227 5.02 -28.77 -11.17
CA HIS A 227 4.72 -30.19 -11.00
C HIS A 227 5.45 -31.02 -12.06
N GLY A 228 5.88 -32.22 -11.67
CA GLY A 228 6.47 -33.20 -12.56
C GLY A 228 7.95 -32.92 -12.95
N LYS A 229 8.47 -33.67 -13.91
CA LYS A 229 9.86 -33.57 -14.34
C LYS A 229 10.08 -32.33 -15.21
N PRO A 230 10.75 -31.27 -14.74
CA PRO A 230 11.04 -30.09 -15.56
C PRO A 230 12.20 -30.41 -16.51
N THR A 231 11.89 -30.87 -17.71
CA THR A 231 12.93 -31.23 -18.70
C THR A 231 13.75 -30.04 -19.20
N TYR A 232 13.19 -28.81 -19.16
CA TYR A 232 13.83 -27.64 -19.77
C TYR A 232 14.08 -26.45 -18.84
N GLN A 233 13.67 -26.48 -17.56
CA GLN A 233 13.74 -25.30 -16.66
C GLN A 233 14.41 -25.56 -15.31
N LEU A 234 15.17 -26.65 -15.17
CA LEU A 234 15.86 -26.97 -13.91
C LEU A 234 16.78 -25.84 -13.43
N HIS A 235 17.36 -25.08 -14.36
CA HIS A 235 18.22 -23.94 -14.01
C HIS A 235 17.46 -22.82 -13.27
N GLN A 236 16.15 -22.68 -13.48
CA GLN A 236 15.31 -21.67 -12.83
C GLN A 236 14.74 -22.14 -11.49
N VAL A 237 14.80 -23.43 -11.22
CA VAL A 237 14.29 -24.00 -9.97
C VAL A 237 15.24 -23.64 -8.81
N HIS A 238 14.68 -23.11 -7.74
CA HIS A 238 15.41 -22.72 -6.55
C HIS A 238 15.47 -23.84 -5.51
N LEU A 239 14.40 -24.66 -5.44
CA LEU A 239 14.28 -25.74 -4.48
C LEU A 239 13.54 -26.93 -5.09
N LEU A 240 13.99 -28.12 -4.80
CA LEU A 240 13.33 -29.37 -5.13
C LEU A 240 12.71 -29.98 -3.89
N ILE A 241 11.46 -30.39 -3.96
CA ILE A 241 10.80 -31.20 -2.96
C ILE A 241 10.56 -32.57 -3.55
N VAL A 242 11.11 -33.59 -2.91
CA VAL A 242 11.09 -34.97 -3.40
C VAL A 242 10.54 -35.90 -2.34
N ASN A 243 9.85 -36.96 -2.73
CA ASN A 243 9.57 -38.07 -1.83
C ASN A 243 10.67 -39.14 -1.89
N HIS A 244 10.64 -40.14 -1.00
CA HIS A 244 11.70 -41.12 -0.85
C HIS A 244 12.00 -41.93 -2.12
N LEU A 245 11.02 -42.16 -2.99
CA LEU A 245 11.19 -42.96 -4.19
C LEU A 245 11.96 -42.25 -5.30
N PHE A 246 11.97 -40.90 -5.30
CA PHE A 246 12.71 -40.10 -6.29
C PHE A 246 14.20 -39.93 -5.96
N GLN A 247 14.66 -40.30 -4.78
CA GLN A 247 16.06 -40.11 -4.37
C GLN A 247 17.07 -40.81 -5.29
N MET A 248 16.69 -41.94 -5.90
CA MET A 248 17.63 -42.81 -6.61
C MET A 248 17.94 -42.38 -8.05
N ASN A 249 17.17 -41.46 -8.65
CA ASN A 249 17.28 -41.14 -10.08
C ASN A 249 17.74 -39.73 -10.43
N VAL A 250 18.02 -38.88 -9.44
CA VAL A 250 18.31 -37.46 -9.73
C VAL A 250 19.75 -37.13 -9.32
N ALA A 251 20.67 -37.19 -10.28
CA ALA A 251 21.96 -36.54 -10.16
C ALA A 251 21.81 -35.02 -10.13
N LEU A 252 21.24 -34.50 -9.03
CA LEU A 252 20.94 -33.07 -8.82
C LEU A 252 22.10 -32.40 -8.09
N SER A 253 23.26 -32.41 -8.68
CA SER A 253 24.52 -32.00 -8.08
C SER A 253 24.61 -30.50 -7.69
N SER A 254 23.61 -29.68 -8.01
CA SER A 254 23.68 -28.23 -7.77
C SER A 254 22.42 -27.59 -7.15
N LYS A 255 21.38 -28.35 -6.82
CA LYS A 255 20.12 -27.81 -6.31
C LYS A 255 19.87 -28.22 -4.87
N THR A 256 19.30 -27.32 -4.09
CA THR A 256 18.84 -27.62 -2.72
C THR A 256 17.65 -28.56 -2.80
N VAL A 257 17.72 -29.67 -2.07
CA VAL A 257 16.68 -30.72 -2.02
C VAL A 257 16.12 -30.80 -0.62
N VAL A 258 14.78 -30.76 -0.51
CA VAL A 258 14.06 -31.01 0.73
C VAL A 258 13.21 -32.26 0.55
N TYR A 259 13.34 -33.19 1.51
CA TYR A 259 12.56 -34.41 1.49
C TYR A 259 11.17 -34.17 2.08
N LEU A 260 10.17 -34.67 1.39
CA LEU A 260 8.79 -34.62 1.82
C LEU A 260 8.59 -35.62 2.98
N PRO A 261 8.11 -35.19 4.15
CA PRO A 261 7.75 -36.10 5.22
C PRO A 261 6.43 -36.81 4.91
N GLU A 262 6.09 -37.84 5.66
CA GLU A 262 4.82 -38.55 5.56
C GLU A 262 3.64 -37.60 5.84
N GLU A 263 3.81 -36.69 6.83
CA GLU A 263 2.82 -35.67 7.18
C GLU A 263 3.41 -34.28 7.09
N LEU A 264 2.65 -33.34 6.53
CA LEU A 264 3.02 -31.94 6.48
C LEU A 264 2.93 -31.32 7.86
N SER A 265 4.07 -30.95 8.40
CA SER A 265 4.19 -30.30 9.72
C SER A 265 4.73 -28.87 9.58
N PRO A 266 4.54 -28.00 10.58
CA PRO A 266 5.18 -26.69 10.61
C PRO A 266 6.70 -26.75 10.40
N ALA A 267 7.38 -27.74 10.99
CA ALA A 267 8.81 -27.95 10.84
C ALA A 267 9.24 -28.24 9.38
N PHE A 268 8.39 -28.90 8.60
CA PHE A 268 8.64 -29.07 7.17
C PHE A 268 8.64 -27.73 6.43
N PHE A 269 7.66 -26.88 6.68
CA PHE A 269 7.58 -25.57 6.05
C PHE A 269 8.71 -24.63 6.46
N GLU A 270 9.14 -24.68 7.73
CA GLU A 270 10.31 -23.95 8.22
C GLU A 270 11.59 -24.44 7.52
N LYS A 271 11.73 -25.76 7.31
CA LYS A 271 12.84 -26.33 6.54
C LYS A 271 12.82 -25.88 5.09
N VAL A 272 11.65 -25.82 4.45
CA VAL A 272 11.49 -25.27 3.09
C VAL A 272 11.90 -23.81 3.09
N GLU A 273 11.46 -23.01 4.06
CA GLU A 273 11.79 -21.59 4.16
C GLU A 273 13.28 -21.34 4.33
N ALA A 274 13.94 -22.09 5.21
CA ALA A 274 15.39 -21.98 5.48
C ALA A 274 16.25 -22.35 4.26
N ASN A 275 15.73 -23.18 3.34
CA ASN A 275 16.43 -23.63 2.15
C ASN A 275 16.09 -22.82 0.88
N LEU A 276 15.22 -21.81 0.98
CA LEU A 276 14.99 -20.84 -0.10
C LEU A 276 16.03 -19.71 0.01
N PRO A 277 16.74 -19.38 -1.08
CA PRO A 277 17.80 -18.38 -1.07
C PRO A 277 17.34 -16.95 -0.81
#